data_21af64abb2a70e127b5ca554875e7717
#
_entry.id   21af64abb2a70e127b5ca554875e7717
#
_cell.length_a   1.000
_cell.length_b   1.000
_cell.length_c   1.000
_cell.angle_alpha   90.00
_cell.angle_beta   90.00
_cell.angle_gamma   90.00
#
_symmetry.space_group_name_H-M   'P 1'
#
loop_
_entity.id
_entity.type
_entity.pdbx_description
1 polymer ?
#
loop_
_entity_poly.entity_id
_entity_poly.type
_entity_poly.pdbx_seq_one_letter_code
_entity_poly.pdbx_strand_id
1 'polypeptide(L)'
;MIKSNLTELFSVEDQQKIEEEQNRVLIFDGHNMAYRTLFSAIFMNPEDNEKFFFWRHLFMNSFLNTIVKFNPSKVILAFDTKGSWRYKIFSEYKSNRKVARDKAVVDFEKFFPVFESFREEIKEAFSTVYVLEYPHAEADDVIAVLCKEKFKTTQNVIVSTDKDLHQLLIEKNNQQFDPINNKIVTCINPKRELDLKIISGDKSDAIPAIKPRTGIAGAEGILKQGIEDFLEEEGNEQYKDNYLRNRVLIDFNFIPKDLAEGIINTYCEYPIGEIESSKIMNFFTKNRLTKMMEEWQNFGPLIKSLK
;
A
#
# COMPACT_ATOMS: atom_id res chain seq x y z
N MET A 1 -29.96 -5.30 -26.26
CA MET A 1 -30.11 -6.66 -26.79
C MET A 1 -28.80 -7.37 -27.19
N ILE A 2 -27.62 -6.88 -26.76
CA ILE A 2 -26.31 -7.53 -27.04
C ILE A 2 -25.77 -8.28 -25.78
N LYS A 3 -26.29 -8.00 -24.57
CA LYS A 3 -25.84 -8.67 -23.34
C LYS A 3 -26.35 -10.11 -23.13
N SER A 4 -27.36 -10.55 -23.85
CA SER A 4 -27.97 -11.90 -23.70
C SER A 4 -27.30 -13.02 -24.49
N ASN A 5 -26.38 -12.71 -25.42
CA ASN A 5 -25.76 -13.71 -26.28
C ASN A 5 -24.33 -14.10 -25.89
N LEU A 6 -23.71 -13.41 -24.95
CA LEU A 6 -22.34 -13.74 -24.48
C LEU A 6 -22.33 -14.88 -23.45
N THR A 7 -23.41 -15.06 -22.70
CA THR A 7 -23.53 -16.11 -21.67
C THR A 7 -23.62 -17.53 -22.25
N GLU A 8 -23.99 -17.70 -23.50
CA GLU A 8 -24.06 -19.02 -24.14
C GLU A 8 -22.74 -19.47 -24.79
N LEU A 9 -21.75 -18.58 -24.89
CA LEU A 9 -20.49 -18.84 -25.62
C LEU A 9 -19.33 -19.25 -24.69
N PHE A 10 -19.46 -19.04 -23.40
CA PHE A 10 -18.39 -19.29 -22.42
C PHE A 10 -18.82 -20.32 -21.37
N SER A 11 -17.90 -21.18 -20.94
CA SER A 11 -18.14 -22.08 -19.80
C SER A 11 -18.44 -21.28 -18.53
N VAL A 12 -19.08 -21.90 -17.54
CA VAL A 12 -19.34 -21.24 -16.24
C VAL A 12 -18.04 -20.78 -15.58
N GLU A 13 -16.95 -21.55 -15.76
CA GLU A 13 -15.60 -21.20 -15.28
C GLU A 13 -15.02 -19.98 -16.00
N ASP A 14 -15.23 -19.88 -17.33
CA ASP A 14 -14.78 -18.72 -18.11
C ASP A 14 -15.60 -17.47 -17.76
N GLN A 15 -16.90 -17.62 -17.52
CA GLN A 15 -17.76 -16.51 -17.09
C GLN A 15 -17.37 -16.00 -15.71
N GLN A 16 -17.10 -16.90 -14.76
CA GLN A 16 -16.60 -16.53 -13.43
C GLN A 16 -15.24 -15.82 -13.53
N LYS A 17 -14.34 -16.30 -14.36
CA LYS A 17 -13.03 -15.68 -14.57
C LYS A 17 -13.13 -14.29 -15.20
N ILE A 18 -14.05 -14.10 -16.14
CA ILE A 18 -14.33 -12.80 -16.75
C ILE A 18 -14.96 -11.84 -15.75
N GLU A 19 -15.90 -12.31 -14.89
CA GLU A 19 -16.48 -11.51 -13.83
C GLU A 19 -15.46 -11.14 -12.74
N GLU A 20 -14.59 -12.05 -12.36
CA GLU A 20 -13.48 -11.80 -11.42
C GLU A 20 -12.49 -10.78 -11.99
N GLU A 21 -12.13 -10.88 -13.27
CA GLU A 21 -11.27 -9.91 -13.95
C GLU A 21 -11.94 -8.52 -14.07
N GLN A 22 -13.25 -8.48 -14.30
CA GLN A 22 -14.02 -7.23 -14.37
C GLN A 22 -14.25 -6.57 -13.01
N ASN A 23 -14.04 -7.29 -11.91
CA ASN A 23 -14.26 -6.78 -10.55
C ASN A 23 -12.96 -6.64 -9.74
N ARG A 24 -11.83 -6.46 -10.42
CA ARG A 24 -10.53 -6.30 -9.77
C ARG A 24 -10.33 -4.89 -9.24
N VAL A 25 -9.87 -4.77 -8.00
CA VAL A 25 -9.47 -3.51 -7.38
C VAL A 25 -7.95 -3.44 -7.26
N LEU A 26 -7.38 -2.34 -7.69
CA LEU A 26 -5.94 -2.07 -7.59
C LEU A 26 -5.71 -1.04 -6.50
N ILE A 27 -4.95 -1.40 -5.47
CA ILE A 27 -4.69 -0.55 -4.31
C ILE A 27 -3.19 -0.30 -4.21
N PHE A 28 -2.78 0.94 -4.45
CA PHE A 28 -1.39 1.35 -4.37
C PHE A 28 -1.06 1.90 -2.99
N ASP A 29 0.05 1.45 -2.44
CA ASP A 29 0.74 2.12 -1.36
C ASP A 29 1.50 3.32 -1.93
N GLY A 30 0.89 4.49 -1.80
CA GLY A 30 1.36 5.72 -2.43
C GLY A 30 2.71 6.20 -1.89
N HIS A 31 2.94 6.06 -0.58
CA HIS A 31 4.22 6.43 0.03
C HIS A 31 5.34 5.45 -0.33
N ASN A 32 5.10 4.14 -0.29
CA ASN A 32 6.07 3.14 -0.72
C ASN A 32 6.48 3.37 -2.18
N MET A 33 5.50 3.58 -3.06
CA MET A 33 5.77 3.86 -4.48
C MET A 33 6.54 5.17 -4.66
N ALA A 34 6.18 6.24 -3.94
CA ALA A 34 6.87 7.53 -4.02
C ALA A 34 8.34 7.42 -3.59
N TYR A 35 8.61 6.79 -2.45
CA TYR A 35 9.98 6.61 -1.97
C TYR A 35 10.81 5.71 -2.89
N ARG A 36 10.27 4.59 -3.34
CA ARG A 36 10.97 3.66 -4.23
C ARG A 36 11.35 4.33 -5.55
N THR A 37 10.44 5.06 -6.16
CA THR A 37 10.71 5.79 -7.40
C THR A 37 11.66 6.98 -7.18
N LEU A 38 11.62 7.65 -6.01
CA LEU A 38 12.54 8.70 -5.65
C LEU A 38 13.97 8.19 -5.52
N PHE A 39 14.18 7.09 -4.77
CA PHE A 39 15.51 6.49 -4.65
C PHE A 39 16.03 6.00 -6.01
N SER A 40 15.15 5.45 -6.85
CA SER A 40 15.53 5.06 -8.22
C SER A 40 15.93 6.27 -9.06
N ALA A 41 15.21 7.38 -8.98
CA ALA A 41 15.53 8.61 -9.72
C ALA A 41 16.89 9.18 -9.30
N ILE A 42 17.19 9.21 -8.00
CA ILE A 42 18.45 9.70 -7.46
C ILE A 42 19.61 8.78 -7.84
N PHE A 43 19.41 7.46 -7.78
CA PHE A 43 20.44 6.50 -8.17
C PHE A 43 20.80 6.62 -9.66
N MET A 44 19.80 6.85 -10.52
CA MET A 44 20.00 6.98 -11.97
C MET A 44 20.63 8.33 -12.36
N ASN A 45 20.29 9.42 -11.66
CA ASN A 45 20.76 10.78 -11.94
C ASN A 45 21.07 11.56 -10.65
N PRO A 46 22.19 11.27 -9.96
CA PRO A 46 22.49 11.87 -8.66
C PRO A 46 22.74 13.39 -8.70
N GLU A 47 23.22 13.92 -9.83
CA GLU A 47 23.57 15.33 -10.00
C GLU A 47 22.46 16.17 -10.69
N ASP A 48 21.31 15.52 -11.02
CA ASP A 48 20.25 16.17 -11.77
C ASP A 48 19.48 17.20 -10.90
N ASN A 49 19.52 18.45 -11.29
CA ASN A 49 18.70 19.51 -10.69
C ASN A 49 17.20 19.32 -10.98
N GLU A 50 16.84 18.50 -11.96
CA GLU A 50 15.49 18.17 -12.36
C GLU A 50 15.02 16.79 -11.83
N LYS A 51 15.75 16.18 -10.90
CA LYS A 51 15.46 14.85 -10.32
C LYS A 51 14.00 14.64 -9.89
N PHE A 52 13.31 15.70 -9.49
CA PHE A 52 11.90 15.59 -9.11
C PHE A 52 10.97 15.47 -10.33
N PHE A 53 11.33 16.01 -11.50
CA PHE A 53 10.59 15.72 -12.73
C PHE A 53 10.82 14.28 -13.18
N PHE A 54 12.04 13.82 -13.10
CA PHE A 54 12.36 12.42 -13.41
C PHE A 54 11.68 11.45 -12.43
N TRP A 55 11.63 11.78 -11.14
CA TRP A 55 10.87 11.03 -10.13
C TRP A 55 9.37 10.95 -10.51
N ARG A 56 8.73 12.08 -10.88
CA ARG A 56 7.33 12.10 -11.33
C ARG A 56 7.11 11.20 -12.53
N HIS A 57 8.05 11.19 -13.47
CA HIS A 57 8.02 10.31 -14.61
C HIS A 57 8.05 8.83 -14.20
N LEU A 58 8.96 8.43 -13.31
CA LEU A 58 9.06 7.05 -12.83
C LEU A 58 7.79 6.64 -12.05
N PHE A 59 7.27 7.53 -11.20
CA PHE A 59 6.05 7.30 -10.46
C PHE A 59 4.87 7.05 -11.41
N MET A 60 4.61 7.96 -12.35
CA MET A 60 3.51 7.83 -13.31
C MET A 60 3.67 6.65 -14.25
N ASN A 61 4.90 6.35 -14.68
CA ASN A 61 5.18 5.19 -15.50
C ASN A 61 4.84 3.89 -14.75
N SER A 62 5.23 3.77 -13.48
CA SER A 62 4.88 2.62 -12.64
C SER A 62 3.36 2.53 -12.42
N PHE A 63 2.73 3.65 -12.11
CA PHE A 63 1.29 3.75 -11.88
C PHE A 63 0.48 3.30 -13.10
N LEU A 64 0.70 3.94 -14.25
CA LEU A 64 -0.07 3.69 -15.47
C LEU A 64 0.19 2.29 -16.04
N ASN A 65 1.44 1.83 -16.07
CA ASN A 65 1.76 0.48 -16.55
C ASN A 65 1.13 -0.61 -15.66
N THR A 66 1.02 -0.37 -14.35
CA THR A 66 0.36 -1.33 -13.45
C THR A 66 -1.15 -1.36 -13.72
N ILE A 67 -1.78 -0.20 -13.97
CA ILE A 67 -3.20 -0.14 -14.35
C ILE A 67 -3.43 -0.91 -15.66
N VAL A 68 -2.59 -0.68 -16.68
CA VAL A 68 -2.69 -1.40 -17.96
C VAL A 68 -2.53 -2.91 -17.77
N LYS A 69 -1.55 -3.31 -16.95
CA LYS A 69 -1.26 -4.73 -16.68
C LYS A 69 -2.44 -5.47 -16.06
N PHE A 70 -3.09 -4.86 -15.08
CA PHE A 70 -4.12 -5.52 -14.28
C PHE A 70 -5.54 -5.25 -14.75
N ASN A 71 -5.74 -4.25 -15.61
CA ASN A 71 -7.06 -3.85 -16.14
C ASN A 71 -8.14 -3.79 -15.03
N PRO A 72 -7.98 -2.99 -13.98
CA PRO A 72 -8.87 -2.99 -12.84
C PRO A 72 -10.17 -2.23 -13.11
N SER A 73 -11.22 -2.55 -12.36
CA SER A 73 -12.45 -1.75 -12.32
C SER A 73 -12.31 -0.50 -11.43
N LYS A 74 -11.44 -0.56 -10.42
CA LYS A 74 -11.18 0.54 -9.48
C LYS A 74 -9.70 0.68 -9.20
N VAL A 75 -9.27 1.93 -9.00
CA VAL A 75 -7.90 2.27 -8.63
C VAL A 75 -7.92 3.16 -7.40
N ILE A 76 -7.13 2.78 -6.40
CA ILE A 76 -6.99 3.48 -5.14
C ILE A 76 -5.51 3.77 -4.90
N LEU A 77 -5.19 5.00 -4.54
CA LEU A 77 -3.89 5.44 -4.03
C LEU A 77 -4.07 5.75 -2.54
N ALA A 78 -3.50 4.93 -1.67
CA ALA A 78 -3.52 5.12 -0.23
C ALA A 78 -2.27 5.89 0.23
N PHE A 79 -2.47 6.88 1.10
CA PHE A 79 -1.38 7.71 1.63
C PHE A 79 -1.38 7.77 3.15
N ASP A 80 -0.17 7.93 3.72
CA ASP A 80 0.00 8.20 5.16
C ASP A 80 -0.45 9.60 5.50
N THR A 81 -0.96 9.76 6.72
CA THR A 81 -1.13 11.07 7.35
C THR A 81 -0.13 11.26 8.49
N LYS A 82 0.01 12.51 8.92
CA LYS A 82 0.87 12.83 10.07
C LYS A 82 0.25 12.32 11.36
N GLY A 83 1.10 11.77 12.24
CA GLY A 83 0.69 11.42 13.61
C GLY A 83 -0.11 10.11 13.69
N SER A 84 0.50 8.99 13.30
CA SER A 84 -0.12 7.66 13.41
C SER A 84 -0.73 7.39 14.80
N TRP A 85 -1.89 6.73 14.83
CA TRP A 85 -2.55 6.31 16.07
C TRP A 85 -1.65 5.42 16.95
N ARG A 86 -0.67 4.73 16.35
CA ARG A 86 0.31 3.88 17.04
C ARG A 86 1.18 4.63 18.02
N TYR A 87 1.40 5.95 17.84
CA TYR A 87 2.13 6.78 18.82
C TYR A 87 1.42 6.88 20.18
N LYS A 88 0.09 6.72 20.20
CA LYS A 88 -0.66 6.69 21.48
C LYS A 88 -0.41 5.41 22.27
N ILE A 89 -0.05 4.33 21.57
CA ILE A 89 0.26 3.02 22.18
C ILE A 89 1.74 2.93 22.58
N PHE A 90 2.63 3.48 21.71
CA PHE A 90 4.07 3.42 21.90
C PHE A 90 4.72 4.69 21.35
N SER A 91 5.18 5.57 22.26
CA SER A 91 5.72 6.89 21.90
C SER A 91 7.01 6.82 21.07
N GLU A 92 7.77 5.71 21.20
CA GLU A 92 9.00 5.49 20.43
C GLU A 92 8.77 4.90 19.05
N TYR A 93 7.52 4.62 18.68
CA TYR A 93 7.17 4.13 17.34
C TYR A 93 7.78 5.00 16.25
N LYS A 94 8.52 4.40 15.31
CA LYS A 94 9.21 5.09 14.20
C LYS A 94 10.20 6.20 14.62
N SER A 95 10.67 6.23 15.88
CA SER A 95 11.59 7.26 16.41
C SER A 95 12.93 7.30 15.66
N ASN A 96 13.39 6.16 15.13
CA ASN A 96 14.61 6.03 14.35
C ASN A 96 14.53 6.63 12.93
N ARG A 97 13.31 6.89 12.40
CA ARG A 97 13.13 7.40 11.03
C ARG A 97 13.70 8.81 10.83
N LYS A 98 13.66 9.66 11.86
CA LYS A 98 14.27 11.00 11.78
C LYS A 98 15.76 10.91 11.53
N VAL A 99 16.47 10.11 12.35
CA VAL A 99 17.92 9.91 12.22
C VAL A 99 18.29 9.28 10.87
N ALA A 100 17.47 8.36 10.38
CA ALA A 100 17.69 7.76 9.06
C ALA A 100 17.50 8.77 7.92
N ARG A 101 16.50 9.64 8.01
CA ARG A 101 16.27 10.72 7.03
C ARG A 101 17.39 11.75 7.02
N ASP A 102 17.89 12.15 8.18
CA ASP A 102 18.98 13.13 8.29
C ASP A 102 20.31 12.62 7.70
N LYS A 103 20.46 11.29 7.60
CA LYS A 103 21.62 10.64 6.96
C LYS A 103 21.41 10.27 5.49
N ALA A 104 20.22 10.45 4.98
CA ALA A 104 19.91 10.07 3.60
C ALA A 104 20.48 11.09 2.60
N VAL A 105 20.82 10.59 1.41
CA VAL A 105 21.26 11.44 0.27
C VAL A 105 20.13 12.35 -0.24
N VAL A 106 18.88 12.04 0.18
CA VAL A 106 17.67 12.74 -0.24
C VAL A 106 17.44 13.99 0.60
N ASP A 107 17.27 15.14 -0.05
CA ASP A 107 16.76 16.35 0.59
C ASP A 107 15.23 16.22 0.76
N PHE A 108 14.82 15.62 1.87
CA PHE A 108 13.40 15.41 2.15
C PHE A 108 12.63 16.70 2.42
N GLU A 109 13.29 17.77 2.87
CA GLU A 109 12.64 19.07 3.08
C GLU A 109 12.18 19.68 1.74
N LYS A 110 12.96 19.47 0.67
CA LYS A 110 12.56 19.86 -0.68
C LYS A 110 11.59 18.85 -1.32
N PHE A 111 11.73 17.58 -1.02
CA PHE A 111 10.90 16.55 -1.62
C PHE A 111 9.44 16.60 -1.17
N PHE A 112 9.19 16.72 0.14
CA PHE A 112 7.82 16.65 0.66
C PHE A 112 6.85 17.68 0.05
N PRO A 113 7.20 18.98 -0.09
CA PRO A 113 6.30 19.92 -0.74
C PRO A 113 5.99 19.56 -2.20
N VAL A 114 6.99 19.02 -2.92
CA VAL A 114 6.81 18.58 -4.31
C VAL A 114 5.89 17.35 -4.37
N PHE A 115 6.04 16.43 -3.45
CA PHE A 115 5.21 15.23 -3.35
C PHE A 115 3.75 15.58 -3.01
N GLU A 116 3.53 16.44 -2.03
CA GLU A 116 2.19 16.90 -1.65
C GLU A 116 1.49 17.59 -2.83
N SER A 117 2.18 18.52 -3.51
CA SER A 117 1.63 19.17 -4.71
C SER A 117 1.29 18.17 -5.80
N PHE A 118 2.17 17.19 -6.03
CA PHE A 118 1.96 16.18 -7.07
C PHE A 118 0.78 15.25 -6.75
N ARG A 119 0.58 14.91 -5.49
CA ARG A 119 -0.57 14.13 -5.03
C ARG A 119 -1.88 14.86 -5.30
N GLU A 120 -1.96 16.16 -4.97
CA GLU A 120 -3.16 16.96 -5.26
C GLU A 120 -3.39 17.09 -6.77
N GLU A 121 -2.34 17.27 -7.56
CA GLU A 121 -2.44 17.31 -9.02
C GLU A 121 -2.96 15.99 -9.62
N ILE A 122 -2.57 14.83 -9.06
CA ILE A 122 -3.13 13.52 -9.44
C ILE A 122 -4.62 13.48 -9.13
N LYS A 123 -5.03 13.91 -7.92
CA LYS A 123 -6.42 13.94 -7.49
C LYS A 123 -7.30 14.79 -8.41
N GLU A 124 -6.80 15.95 -8.85
CA GLU A 124 -7.50 16.83 -9.77
C GLU A 124 -7.58 16.28 -11.21
N ALA A 125 -6.49 15.65 -11.68
CA ALA A 125 -6.41 15.17 -13.06
C ALA A 125 -7.12 13.83 -13.26
N PHE A 126 -7.01 12.92 -12.30
CA PHE A 126 -7.53 11.55 -12.37
C PHE A 126 -8.77 11.37 -11.49
N SER A 127 -9.85 12.07 -11.80
CA SER A 127 -11.08 12.11 -11.00
C SER A 127 -11.80 10.76 -10.83
N THR A 128 -11.40 9.71 -11.57
CA THR A 128 -11.87 8.33 -11.39
C THR A 128 -10.98 7.50 -10.46
N VAL A 129 -9.89 8.07 -9.96
CA VAL A 129 -8.96 7.41 -9.04
C VAL A 129 -9.23 7.90 -7.62
N TYR A 130 -9.38 6.97 -6.70
CA TYR A 130 -9.52 7.28 -5.28
C TYR A 130 -8.14 7.62 -4.70
N VAL A 131 -7.94 8.85 -4.26
CA VAL A 131 -6.74 9.30 -3.54
C VAL A 131 -7.11 9.41 -2.07
N LEU A 132 -6.78 8.39 -1.29
CA LEU A 132 -7.29 8.24 0.07
C LEU A 132 -6.20 8.46 1.12
N GLU A 133 -6.57 9.23 2.11
CA GLU A 133 -5.87 9.38 3.37
C GLU A 133 -6.90 9.58 4.48
N TYR A 134 -6.57 9.23 5.71
CA TYR A 134 -7.44 9.46 6.86
C TYR A 134 -6.61 9.93 8.06
N PRO A 135 -7.07 10.93 8.84
CA PRO A 135 -6.31 11.46 9.97
C PRO A 135 -5.84 10.35 10.92
N HIS A 136 -4.56 10.39 11.26
CA HIS A 136 -3.88 9.40 12.10
C HIS A 136 -3.76 7.99 11.54
N ALA A 137 -4.19 7.72 10.31
CA ALA A 137 -3.96 6.46 9.61
C ALA A 137 -2.65 6.49 8.80
N GLU A 138 -2.03 5.34 8.68
CA GLU A 138 -0.97 5.08 7.71
C GLU A 138 -1.59 4.45 6.44
N ALA A 139 -0.88 4.50 5.31
CA ALA A 139 -1.34 3.89 4.06
C ALA A 139 -1.69 2.41 4.26
N ASP A 140 -0.90 1.69 5.06
CA ASP A 140 -1.13 0.29 5.40
C ASP A 140 -2.46 0.06 6.13
N ASP A 141 -2.87 1.00 7.01
CA ASP A 141 -4.17 0.95 7.68
C ASP A 141 -5.31 1.10 6.67
N VAL A 142 -5.18 2.07 5.75
CA VAL A 142 -6.17 2.29 4.68
C VAL A 142 -6.29 1.05 3.80
N ILE A 143 -5.17 0.49 3.34
CA ILE A 143 -5.12 -0.72 2.52
C ILE A 143 -5.76 -1.90 3.26
N ALA A 144 -5.37 -2.11 4.52
CA ALA A 144 -5.86 -3.23 5.33
C ALA A 144 -7.37 -3.15 5.57
N VAL A 145 -7.89 -1.99 5.95
CA VAL A 145 -9.31 -1.77 6.18
C VAL A 145 -10.11 -2.00 4.89
N LEU A 146 -9.67 -1.44 3.77
CA LEU A 146 -10.36 -1.63 2.50
C LEU A 146 -10.37 -3.11 2.07
N CYS A 147 -9.25 -3.81 2.14
CA CYS A 147 -9.18 -5.23 1.78
C CYS A 147 -10.05 -6.10 2.70
N LYS A 148 -10.05 -5.83 4.01
CA LYS A 148 -10.71 -6.67 5.01
C LYS A 148 -12.19 -6.38 5.17
N GLU A 149 -12.62 -5.15 4.94
CA GLU A 149 -14.00 -4.75 5.21
C GLU A 149 -14.80 -4.40 3.96
N LYS A 150 -14.24 -3.63 3.03
CA LYS A 150 -14.94 -3.16 1.84
C LYS A 150 -14.87 -4.13 0.67
N PHE A 151 -13.71 -4.72 0.46
CA PHE A 151 -13.41 -5.56 -0.71
C PHE A 151 -13.16 -7.03 -0.36
N LYS A 152 -13.86 -7.56 0.63
CA LYS A 152 -13.73 -8.96 1.12
C LYS A 152 -13.92 -10.03 0.04
N THR A 153 -14.75 -9.76 -0.94
CA THR A 153 -15.12 -10.69 -2.01
C THR A 153 -14.62 -10.28 -3.38
N THR A 154 -13.81 -9.21 -3.42
CA THR A 154 -13.26 -8.65 -4.64
C THR A 154 -11.83 -9.13 -4.84
N GLN A 155 -11.39 -9.32 -6.09
CA GLN A 155 -9.99 -9.59 -6.37
C GLN A 155 -9.16 -8.32 -6.14
N ASN A 156 -8.37 -8.30 -5.06
CA ASN A 156 -7.56 -7.15 -4.70
C ASN A 156 -6.11 -7.36 -5.10
N VAL A 157 -5.54 -6.39 -5.79
CA VAL A 157 -4.11 -6.35 -6.08
C VAL A 157 -3.50 -5.17 -5.33
N ILE A 158 -2.73 -5.47 -4.30
CA ILE A 158 -2.01 -4.51 -3.47
C ILE A 158 -0.66 -4.24 -4.13
N VAL A 159 -0.43 -2.99 -4.54
CA VAL A 159 0.81 -2.59 -5.22
C VAL A 159 1.76 -1.97 -4.22
N SER A 160 2.65 -2.76 -3.67
CA SER A 160 3.66 -2.37 -2.69
C SER A 160 4.78 -3.40 -2.61
N THR A 161 5.96 -2.95 -2.20
CA THR A 161 7.08 -3.83 -1.85
C THR A 161 7.18 -4.08 -0.34
N ASP A 162 6.25 -3.52 0.44
CA ASP A 162 6.26 -3.66 1.89
C ASP A 162 5.83 -5.07 2.31
N LYS A 163 6.64 -5.67 3.19
CA LYS A 163 6.37 -7.02 3.72
C LYS A 163 5.29 -7.02 4.80
N ASP A 164 4.97 -5.88 5.38
CA ASP A 164 3.94 -5.77 6.40
C ASP A 164 2.56 -6.10 5.83
N LEU A 165 2.38 -5.84 4.54
CA LEU A 165 1.18 -6.17 3.80
C LEU A 165 1.03 -7.67 3.49
N HIS A 166 2.08 -8.50 3.72
CA HIS A 166 1.99 -9.96 3.57
C HIS A 166 0.88 -10.55 4.45
N GLN A 167 0.60 -9.96 5.62
CA GLN A 167 -0.48 -10.43 6.48
C GLN A 167 -1.87 -10.37 5.82
N LEU A 168 -2.06 -9.54 4.79
CA LEU A 168 -3.30 -9.48 4.03
C LEU A 168 -3.44 -10.64 3.04
N LEU A 169 -2.35 -11.34 2.71
CA LEU A 169 -2.34 -12.51 1.82
C LEU A 169 -2.89 -13.79 2.48
N ILE A 170 -3.30 -13.73 3.74
CA ILE A 170 -4.10 -14.77 4.41
C ILE A 170 -5.42 -14.96 3.65
N GLU A 171 -6.02 -13.88 3.17
CA GLU A 171 -7.23 -13.91 2.36
C GLU A 171 -6.88 -14.18 0.90
N LYS A 172 -7.47 -15.23 0.33
CA LYS A 172 -7.13 -15.74 -1.03
C LYS A 172 -7.47 -14.77 -2.17
N ASN A 173 -8.37 -13.83 -1.94
CA ASN A 173 -8.73 -12.79 -2.89
C ASN A 173 -7.74 -11.62 -2.94
N ASN A 174 -6.75 -11.59 -2.03
CA ASN A 174 -5.71 -10.59 -2.01
C ASN A 174 -4.43 -11.12 -2.66
N GLN A 175 -3.84 -10.31 -3.52
CA GLN A 175 -2.53 -10.53 -4.12
C GLN A 175 -1.67 -9.28 -3.89
N GLN A 176 -0.39 -9.45 -3.67
CA GLN A 176 0.55 -8.33 -3.64
C GLN A 176 1.41 -8.35 -4.90
N PHE A 177 1.56 -7.20 -5.51
CA PHE A 177 2.39 -6.99 -6.69
C PHE A 177 3.56 -6.06 -6.38
N ASP A 178 4.75 -6.54 -6.66
CA ASP A 178 5.99 -5.75 -6.61
C ASP A 178 6.20 -5.09 -7.98
N PRO A 179 5.99 -3.77 -8.10
CA PRO A 179 6.11 -3.08 -9.38
C PRO A 179 7.57 -2.90 -9.83
N ILE A 180 8.54 -3.02 -8.93
CA ILE A 180 9.97 -2.90 -9.25
C ILE A 180 10.45 -4.16 -9.95
N ASN A 181 10.15 -5.32 -9.37
CA ASN A 181 10.52 -6.61 -9.92
C ASN A 181 9.47 -7.16 -10.90
N ASN A 182 8.40 -6.41 -11.14
CA ASN A 182 7.29 -6.75 -12.03
C ASN A 182 6.71 -8.17 -11.79
N LYS A 183 6.53 -8.54 -10.52
CA LYS A 183 6.09 -9.89 -10.12
C LYS A 183 5.05 -9.87 -9.01
N ILE A 184 4.20 -10.90 -9.00
CA ILE A 184 3.35 -11.21 -7.84
C ILE A 184 4.26 -11.72 -6.71
N VAL A 185 4.04 -11.17 -5.53
CA VAL A 185 4.76 -11.57 -4.32
C VAL A 185 4.22 -12.91 -3.83
N THR A 186 5.12 -13.84 -3.53
CA THR A 186 4.76 -15.12 -2.94
C THR A 186 5.14 -15.12 -1.46
N CYS A 187 4.15 -15.24 -0.60
CA CYS A 187 4.33 -15.46 0.84
C CYS A 187 3.76 -16.84 1.19
N ILE A 188 4.62 -17.78 1.61
CA ILE A 188 4.22 -19.16 1.84
C ILE A 188 3.33 -19.30 3.09
N ASN A 189 3.62 -18.52 4.12
CA ASN A 189 2.88 -18.57 5.38
C ASN A 189 2.79 -17.17 5.99
N PRO A 190 1.82 -16.35 5.53
CA PRO A 190 1.64 -14.98 6.02
C PRO A 190 1.42 -14.89 7.54
N LYS A 191 0.64 -15.83 8.09
CA LYS A 191 0.38 -15.88 9.53
C LYS A 191 1.66 -16.12 10.33
N ARG A 192 2.51 -17.06 9.89
CA ARG A 192 3.79 -17.31 10.55
C ARG A 192 4.73 -16.09 10.46
N GLU A 193 4.77 -15.40 9.32
CA GLU A 193 5.57 -14.18 9.17
C GLU A 193 5.10 -13.09 10.15
N LEU A 194 3.79 -12.90 10.27
CA LEU A 194 3.19 -11.98 11.23
C LEU A 194 3.58 -12.34 12.68
N ASP A 195 3.42 -13.59 13.08
CA ASP A 195 3.73 -14.05 14.44
C ASP A 195 5.23 -13.89 14.76
N LEU A 196 6.10 -14.23 13.81
CA LEU A 196 7.55 -13.99 13.97
C LEU A 196 7.87 -12.51 14.15
N LYS A 197 7.21 -11.63 13.40
CA LYS A 197 7.40 -10.19 13.50
C LYS A 197 6.90 -9.64 14.85
N ILE A 198 5.77 -10.11 15.35
CA ILE A 198 5.25 -9.74 16.68
C ILE A 198 6.26 -10.12 17.76
N ILE A 199 6.82 -11.33 17.71
CA ILE A 199 7.78 -11.84 18.71
C ILE A 199 9.13 -11.11 18.61
N SER A 200 9.69 -11.00 17.41
CA SER A 200 11.02 -10.40 17.18
C SER A 200 11.03 -8.87 17.20
N GLY A 201 9.84 -8.22 17.16
CA GLY A 201 9.70 -6.80 16.93
C GLY A 201 10.03 -6.36 15.51
N ASP A 202 10.00 -5.06 15.30
CA ASP A 202 10.34 -4.42 14.03
C ASP A 202 11.36 -3.30 14.21
N LYS A 203 12.57 -3.52 13.74
CA LYS A 203 13.65 -2.52 13.84
C LYS A 203 13.39 -1.30 12.97
N SER A 204 12.69 -1.44 11.85
CA SER A 204 12.38 -0.32 10.94
C SER A 204 11.41 0.66 11.57
N ASP A 205 10.52 0.17 12.43
CA ASP A 205 9.53 0.96 13.16
C ASP A 205 9.86 1.18 14.65
N ALA A 206 11.10 0.87 15.04
CA ALA A 206 11.60 0.97 16.41
C ALA A 206 10.78 0.14 17.42
N ILE A 207 10.13 -0.94 17.01
CA ILE A 207 9.38 -1.85 17.88
C ILE A 207 10.35 -2.91 18.42
N PRO A 208 10.60 -2.99 19.72
CA PRO A 208 11.51 -3.97 20.29
C PRO A 208 10.89 -5.37 20.30
N ALA A 209 11.74 -6.41 20.33
CA ALA A 209 11.31 -7.78 20.56
C ALA A 209 10.59 -7.92 21.92
N ILE A 210 9.71 -8.91 22.04
CA ILE A 210 8.98 -9.18 23.30
C ILE A 210 9.95 -9.48 24.46
N LYS A 211 11.00 -10.24 24.17
CA LYS A 211 12.11 -10.55 25.09
C LYS A 211 13.40 -9.91 24.55
N PRO A 212 14.18 -9.21 25.37
CA PRO A 212 15.41 -8.59 24.91
C PRO A 212 16.34 -9.56 24.18
N ARG A 213 16.95 -9.08 23.10
CA ARG A 213 17.87 -9.85 22.24
C ARG A 213 17.26 -11.04 21.48
N THR A 214 15.93 -11.13 21.41
CA THR A 214 15.25 -12.14 20.58
C THR A 214 15.32 -11.70 19.11
N GLY A 215 16.18 -12.38 18.34
CA GLY A 215 16.18 -12.28 16.87
C GLY A 215 15.23 -13.30 16.25
N ILE A 216 15.23 -13.42 14.92
CA ILE A 216 14.35 -14.33 14.18
C ILE A 216 14.48 -15.77 14.67
N ALA A 217 15.70 -16.29 14.86
CA ALA A 217 15.90 -17.67 15.35
C ALA A 217 15.30 -17.90 16.76
N GLY A 218 15.42 -16.89 17.65
CA GLY A 218 14.77 -16.96 18.97
C GLY A 218 13.25 -16.88 18.87
N ALA A 219 12.73 -16.06 17.98
CA ALA A 219 11.29 -15.96 17.72
C ALA A 219 10.73 -17.28 17.15
N GLU A 220 11.49 -17.96 16.27
CA GLU A 220 11.13 -19.30 15.78
C GLU A 220 11.09 -20.35 16.90
N GLY A 221 12.00 -20.26 17.86
CA GLY A 221 11.99 -21.12 19.05
C GLY A 221 10.71 -20.94 19.87
N ILE A 222 10.37 -19.67 20.18
CA ILE A 222 9.15 -19.32 20.91
C ILE A 222 7.90 -19.78 20.15
N LEU A 223 7.87 -19.55 18.84
CA LEU A 223 6.72 -19.96 18.02
C LEU A 223 6.54 -21.49 17.94
N LYS A 224 7.63 -22.26 17.93
CA LYS A 224 7.60 -23.72 17.96
C LYS A 224 7.12 -24.28 19.31
N GLN A 225 7.47 -23.63 20.40
CA GLN A 225 7.02 -23.97 21.74
C GLN A 225 5.52 -23.67 21.91
N GLY A 226 5.03 -22.60 21.27
CA GLY A 226 3.74 -21.99 21.50
C GLY A 226 3.89 -20.68 22.27
N ILE A 227 3.29 -19.61 21.74
CA ILE A 227 3.43 -18.27 22.35
C ILE A 227 2.80 -18.24 23.76
N GLU A 228 1.65 -18.88 23.91
CA GLU A 228 0.92 -18.97 25.18
C GLU A 228 1.75 -19.75 26.20
N ASP A 229 2.24 -20.94 25.85
CA ASP A 229 3.09 -21.77 26.70
C ASP A 229 4.35 -21.00 27.12
N PHE A 230 4.99 -20.27 26.19
CA PHE A 230 6.15 -19.44 26.50
C PHE A 230 5.83 -18.33 27.50
N LEU A 231 4.67 -17.67 27.38
CA LEU A 231 4.29 -16.55 28.27
C LEU A 231 3.82 -17.04 29.65
N GLU A 232 3.42 -18.29 29.80
CA GLU A 232 3.01 -18.90 31.05
C GLU A 232 4.18 -19.53 31.82
N GLU A 233 5.36 -19.66 31.22
CA GLU A 233 6.56 -20.15 31.91
C GLU A 233 6.99 -19.19 33.01
N GLU A 234 7.43 -19.74 34.14
CA GLU A 234 7.96 -18.99 35.28
C GLU A 234 9.07 -18.02 34.85
N GLY A 235 8.88 -16.74 35.13
CA GLY A 235 9.79 -15.67 34.78
C GLY A 235 9.60 -15.05 33.39
N ASN A 236 8.65 -15.55 32.58
CA ASN A 236 8.33 -14.99 31.28
C ASN A 236 7.05 -14.11 31.29
N GLU A 237 6.29 -14.10 32.36
CA GLU A 237 5.05 -13.29 32.51
C GLU A 237 5.29 -11.80 32.22
N GLN A 238 6.48 -11.32 32.56
CA GLN A 238 6.90 -9.93 32.29
C GLN A 238 6.91 -9.55 30.79
N TYR A 239 6.94 -10.53 29.89
CA TYR A 239 6.94 -10.30 28.43
C TYR A 239 5.53 -10.22 27.83
N LYS A 240 4.49 -10.48 28.59
CA LYS A 240 3.10 -10.45 28.14
C LYS A 240 2.68 -9.07 27.66
N ASP A 241 3.04 -8.03 28.38
CA ASP A 241 2.73 -6.65 27.98
C ASP A 241 3.47 -6.26 26.69
N ASN A 242 4.71 -6.69 26.53
CA ASN A 242 5.46 -6.50 25.30
C ASN A 242 4.81 -7.20 24.10
N TYR A 243 4.34 -8.43 24.31
CA TYR A 243 3.63 -9.19 23.29
C TYR A 243 2.32 -8.50 22.88
N LEU A 244 1.50 -8.09 23.85
CA LEU A 244 0.25 -7.37 23.58
C LEU A 244 0.50 -6.04 22.86
N ARG A 245 1.49 -5.27 23.31
CA ARG A 245 1.90 -4.03 22.62
C ARG A 245 2.29 -4.31 21.16
N ASN A 246 3.17 -5.28 20.91
CA ASN A 246 3.64 -5.60 19.57
C ASN A 246 2.49 -6.09 18.68
N ARG A 247 1.57 -6.91 19.20
CA ARG A 247 0.36 -7.30 18.48
C ARG A 247 -0.45 -6.08 18.05
N VAL A 248 -0.72 -5.17 18.96
CA VAL A 248 -1.51 -3.96 18.65
C VAL A 248 -0.82 -3.10 17.60
N LEU A 249 0.52 -2.99 17.62
CA LEU A 249 1.27 -2.16 16.70
C LEU A 249 1.41 -2.78 15.30
N ILE A 250 1.47 -4.12 15.19
CA ILE A 250 1.89 -4.82 13.98
C ILE A 250 0.71 -5.52 13.26
N ASP A 251 -0.22 -6.10 14.01
CA ASP A 251 -1.32 -6.88 13.45
C ASP A 251 -2.50 -5.96 13.07
N PHE A 252 -2.83 -5.91 11.78
CA PHE A 252 -3.94 -5.09 11.27
C PHE A 252 -5.32 -5.48 11.79
N ASN A 253 -5.45 -6.58 12.54
CA ASN A 253 -6.69 -6.89 13.25
C ASN A 253 -6.93 -5.95 14.45
N PHE A 254 -5.91 -5.20 14.87
CA PHE A 254 -5.99 -4.26 15.99
C PHE A 254 -6.12 -2.79 15.56
N ILE A 255 -6.32 -2.51 14.28
CA ILE A 255 -6.68 -1.16 13.82
C ILE A 255 -7.93 -0.72 14.59
N PRO A 256 -7.92 0.48 15.23
CA PRO A 256 -9.06 0.98 15.98
C PRO A 256 -10.33 1.03 15.12
N LYS A 257 -11.47 0.61 15.70
CA LYS A 257 -12.74 0.53 14.96
C LYS A 257 -13.22 1.88 14.44
N ASP A 258 -13.09 2.92 15.23
CA ASP A 258 -13.43 4.29 14.82
C ASP A 258 -12.56 4.77 13.65
N LEU A 259 -11.28 4.39 13.62
CA LEU A 259 -10.38 4.66 12.51
C LEU A 259 -10.84 3.88 11.25
N ALA A 260 -11.17 2.60 11.39
CA ALA A 260 -11.63 1.76 10.30
C ALA A 260 -12.95 2.27 9.70
N GLU A 261 -13.92 2.61 10.54
CA GLU A 261 -15.20 3.21 10.12
C GLU A 261 -14.95 4.54 9.40
N GLY A 262 -14.07 5.39 9.91
CA GLY A 262 -13.72 6.65 9.27
C GLY A 262 -13.08 6.47 7.88
N ILE A 263 -12.19 5.49 7.71
CA ILE A 263 -11.59 5.14 6.42
C ILE A 263 -12.67 4.67 5.43
N ILE A 264 -13.59 3.80 5.87
CA ILE A 264 -14.69 3.31 5.02
C ILE A 264 -15.61 4.46 4.60
N ASN A 265 -15.97 5.35 5.52
CA ASN A 265 -16.79 6.52 5.21
C ASN A 265 -16.09 7.44 4.21
N THR A 266 -14.79 7.71 4.40
CA THR A 266 -14.00 8.51 3.46
C THR A 266 -14.00 7.89 2.05
N TYR A 267 -13.88 6.57 1.95
CA TYR A 267 -13.98 5.88 0.67
C TYR A 267 -15.39 6.00 0.06
N CYS A 268 -16.46 5.79 0.86
CA CYS A 268 -17.84 5.80 0.37
C CYS A 268 -18.30 7.20 -0.07
N GLU A 269 -17.80 8.24 0.57
CA GLU A 269 -18.12 9.64 0.30
C GLU A 269 -17.15 10.30 -0.70
N TYR A 270 -16.13 9.56 -1.18
CA TYR A 270 -15.13 10.11 -2.09
C TYR A 270 -15.77 10.58 -3.40
N PRO A 271 -15.54 11.83 -3.81
CA PRO A 271 -16.16 12.41 -5.00
C PRO A 271 -15.51 11.86 -6.27
N ILE A 272 -16.03 10.78 -6.79
CA ILE A 272 -15.63 10.24 -8.10
C ILE A 272 -16.30 11.08 -9.20
N GLY A 273 -15.50 11.52 -10.16
CA GLY A 273 -15.93 12.30 -11.31
C GLY A 273 -15.70 11.60 -12.64
N GLU A 274 -15.98 12.32 -13.71
CA GLU A 274 -15.62 11.90 -15.06
C GLU A 274 -14.25 12.42 -15.45
N ILE A 275 -13.51 11.65 -16.25
CA ILE A 275 -12.20 12.05 -16.75
C ILE A 275 -12.32 13.13 -17.81
N GLU A 276 -11.77 14.28 -17.55
CA GLU A 276 -11.56 15.35 -18.50
C GLU A 276 -10.17 15.21 -19.15
N SER A 277 -10.13 14.83 -20.44
CA SER A 277 -8.85 14.65 -21.16
C SER A 277 -7.98 15.93 -21.13
N SER A 278 -8.58 17.10 -21.09
CA SER A 278 -7.88 18.39 -20.97
C SER A 278 -7.11 18.53 -19.65
N LYS A 279 -7.71 18.11 -18.53
CA LYS A 279 -7.05 18.13 -17.21
C LYS A 279 -5.85 17.20 -17.18
N ILE A 280 -5.99 15.99 -17.74
CA ILE A 280 -4.88 15.03 -17.83
C ILE A 280 -3.76 15.56 -18.73
N MET A 281 -4.08 16.13 -19.90
CA MET A 281 -3.06 16.69 -20.78
C MET A 281 -2.33 17.87 -20.11
N ASN A 282 -3.05 18.73 -19.40
CA ASN A 282 -2.46 19.81 -18.61
C ASN A 282 -1.55 19.27 -17.49
N PHE A 283 -1.98 18.21 -16.78
CA PHE A 283 -1.18 17.56 -15.79
C PHE A 283 0.12 16.98 -16.38
N PHE A 284 0.04 16.30 -17.52
CA PHE A 284 1.22 15.77 -18.18
C PHE A 284 2.17 16.88 -18.64
N THR A 285 1.64 17.95 -19.22
CA THR A 285 2.43 19.11 -19.68
C THR A 285 3.14 19.78 -18.52
N LYS A 286 2.40 20.10 -17.45
CA LYS A 286 2.95 20.74 -16.23
C LYS A 286 4.07 19.90 -15.59
N ASN A 287 3.92 18.59 -15.61
CA ASN A 287 4.85 17.64 -15.02
C ASN A 287 5.91 17.10 -15.99
N ARG A 288 5.97 17.63 -17.22
CA ARG A 288 6.93 17.23 -18.28
C ARG A 288 6.86 15.72 -18.60
N LEU A 289 5.67 15.15 -18.58
CA LEU A 289 5.41 13.72 -18.79
C LEU A 289 5.14 13.42 -20.27
N THR A 290 6.06 13.82 -21.16
CA THR A 290 5.90 13.75 -22.62
C THR A 290 5.58 12.32 -23.09
N LYS A 291 6.28 11.32 -22.58
CA LYS A 291 6.02 9.90 -22.91
C LYS A 291 4.57 9.49 -22.60
N MET A 292 4.00 9.93 -21.48
CA MET A 292 2.61 9.62 -21.12
C MET A 292 1.61 10.32 -22.04
N MET A 293 1.96 11.50 -22.54
CA MET A 293 1.13 12.19 -23.56
C MET A 293 1.10 11.41 -24.88
N GLU A 294 2.26 10.95 -25.34
CA GLU A 294 2.39 10.17 -26.57
C GLU A 294 1.66 8.81 -26.48
N GLU A 295 1.72 8.18 -25.30
CA GLU A 295 1.12 6.86 -25.05
C GLU A 295 -0.34 6.95 -24.54
N TRP A 296 -0.95 8.14 -24.47
CA TRP A 296 -2.30 8.35 -23.93
C TRP A 296 -3.36 7.42 -24.56
N GLN A 297 -3.26 7.15 -25.84
CA GLN A 297 -4.19 6.25 -26.54
C GLN A 297 -4.17 4.81 -26.00
N ASN A 298 -3.08 4.40 -25.34
CA ASN A 298 -2.92 3.03 -24.81
C ASN A 298 -3.62 2.84 -23.47
N PHE A 299 -3.65 3.87 -22.63
CA PHE A 299 -4.20 3.77 -21.25
C PHE A 299 -5.38 4.71 -20.99
N GLY A 300 -5.55 5.75 -21.79
CA GLY A 300 -6.65 6.71 -21.62
C GLY A 300 -8.04 6.09 -21.63
N PRO A 301 -8.39 5.18 -22.55
CA PRO A 301 -9.67 4.49 -22.52
C PRO A 301 -9.90 3.70 -21.24
N LEU A 302 -8.86 3.04 -20.72
CA LEU A 302 -8.91 2.27 -19.48
C LEU A 302 -9.13 3.19 -18.26
N ILE A 303 -8.39 4.29 -18.16
CA ILE A 303 -8.57 5.27 -17.09
C ILE A 303 -10.00 5.86 -17.09
N LYS A 304 -10.57 6.10 -18.27
CA LYS A 304 -11.96 6.58 -18.41
C LYS A 304 -13.01 5.53 -18.03
N SER A 305 -12.69 4.24 -18.10
CA SER A 305 -13.61 3.15 -17.74
C SER A 305 -13.62 2.79 -16.26
N LEU A 306 -12.71 3.33 -15.45
CA LEU A 306 -12.68 3.12 -13.99
C LEU A 306 -13.99 3.62 -13.35
N LYS A 307 -14.48 2.88 -12.34
CA LYS A 307 -15.78 3.10 -11.68
C LYS A 307 -15.63 3.37 -10.20
#